data_d40996cb0eee40ce72942794e2d80f51
#
_entry.id   d40996cb0eee40ce72942794e2d80f51
#
_cell.length_a   1.000
_cell.length_b   1.000
_cell.length_c   1.000
_cell.angle_alpha   90.00
_cell.angle_beta   90.00
_cell.angle_gamma   90.00
#
_symmetry.space_group_name_H-M   'P 1'
#
loop_
_entity.id
_entity.type
_entity.pdbx_description
1 polymer ?
#
loop_
_entity_poly.entity_id
_entity_poly.type
_entity_poly.pdbx_seq_one_letter_code
_entity_poly.pdbx_strand_id
1 'polypeptide(L)'
;MTKAITIDPAEAAHFGTLAADWWNPKGSSAMLHRLNPVRLRHIRQAADAHWGCEPNDYQPLRGRSALDVGCGAGLLAEPLARLGAKVTGVDAAPENVGAAAAHAQAAGLDVRYLAGELDLLAGERFDLVCSMEVIEHVADPAGFVRGLADALAEDGLLVLSTPNRTALSRVAMVSVAEGFGMIPRGTHDWDKFLTPEELTALLGLAGLRVTDIRGLSFSPARGFVLGDDLSLDYLVTAVRG
;
A
#
# COMPACT_ATOMS: atom_id res chain seq x y z
N MET A 1 -12.30 25.16 7.68
CA MET A 1 -12.20 23.78 8.16
C MET A 1 -10.75 23.51 8.46
N THR A 2 -10.41 23.11 9.67
CA THR A 2 -9.03 22.74 10.04
C THR A 2 -8.67 21.50 9.24
N LYS A 3 -7.55 21.58 8.50
CA LYS A 3 -7.00 20.46 7.74
C LYS A 3 -6.74 19.29 8.71
N ALA A 4 -7.35 18.14 8.49
CA ALA A 4 -7.06 16.94 9.26
C ALA A 4 -5.69 16.43 8.78
N ILE A 5 -4.66 16.56 9.63
CA ILE A 5 -3.35 15.96 9.39
C ILE A 5 -3.49 14.49 9.73
N THR A 6 -3.43 13.62 8.72
CA THR A 6 -3.48 12.16 8.92
C THR A 6 -2.08 11.56 9.12
N ILE A 7 -1.05 12.26 8.68
CA ILE A 7 0.36 11.84 8.76
C ILE A 7 0.91 12.07 10.17
N ASP A 8 1.72 11.13 10.64
CA ASP A 8 2.64 11.32 11.75
C ASP A 8 3.97 11.86 11.19
N PRO A 9 4.38 13.12 11.53
CA PRO A 9 5.61 13.70 10.98
C PRO A 9 6.89 12.94 11.36
N ALA A 10 6.89 12.25 12.51
CA ALA A 10 8.03 11.46 12.95
C ALA A 10 8.20 10.19 12.10
N GLU A 11 7.08 9.54 11.76
CA GLU A 11 7.06 8.40 10.84
C GLU A 11 7.53 8.81 9.43
N ALA A 12 7.01 9.91 8.89
CA ALA A 12 7.44 10.42 7.59
C ALA A 12 8.95 10.70 7.55
N ALA A 13 9.50 11.35 8.59
CA ALA A 13 10.93 11.60 8.69
C ALA A 13 11.75 10.29 8.79
N HIS A 14 11.27 9.30 9.54
CA HIS A 14 11.92 8.00 9.64
C HIS A 14 12.03 7.31 8.28
N PHE A 15 10.92 7.19 7.53
CA PHE A 15 10.92 6.58 6.21
C PHE A 15 11.74 7.37 5.18
N GLY A 16 11.79 8.70 5.28
CA GLY A 16 12.63 9.56 4.44
C GLY A 16 14.12 9.22 4.54
N THR A 17 14.61 8.81 5.72
CA THR A 17 16.02 8.40 5.90
C THR A 17 16.40 7.14 5.09
N LEU A 18 15.42 6.33 4.68
CA LEU A 18 15.62 5.09 3.94
C LEU A 18 15.62 5.29 2.41
N ALA A 19 15.31 6.52 1.93
CA ALA A 19 15.04 6.80 0.52
C ALA A 19 16.13 6.31 -0.44
N ALA A 20 17.41 6.46 -0.08
CA ALA A 20 18.54 6.09 -0.94
C ALA A 20 18.71 4.56 -1.15
N ASP A 21 18.14 3.74 -0.26
CA ASP A 21 18.35 2.28 -0.24
C ASP A 21 17.12 1.48 -0.71
N TRP A 22 16.00 2.15 -1.01
CA TRP A 22 14.72 1.48 -1.35
C TRP A 22 14.84 0.53 -2.54
N TRP A 23 15.61 0.88 -3.56
CA TRP A 23 15.77 0.06 -4.76
C TRP A 23 16.87 -1.01 -4.65
N ASN A 24 17.55 -1.08 -3.52
CA ASN A 24 18.51 -2.14 -3.23
C ASN A 24 17.76 -3.40 -2.72
N PRO A 25 17.67 -4.50 -3.51
CA PRO A 25 16.92 -5.69 -3.10
C PRO A 25 17.58 -6.47 -1.94
N LYS A 26 18.76 -6.02 -1.48
CA LYS A 26 19.47 -6.56 -0.31
C LYS A 26 19.58 -5.53 0.81
N GLY A 27 18.99 -4.35 0.65
CA GLY A 27 19.02 -3.25 1.60
C GLY A 27 17.91 -3.31 2.65
N SER A 28 17.62 -2.16 3.25
CA SER A 28 16.60 -1.98 4.28
C SER A 28 15.19 -2.36 3.79
N SER A 29 14.92 -2.19 2.48
CA SER A 29 13.63 -2.51 1.83
C SER A 29 13.57 -3.91 1.20
N ALA A 30 14.54 -4.79 1.49
CA ALA A 30 14.60 -6.14 0.93
C ALA A 30 13.31 -6.95 1.12
N MET A 31 12.60 -6.73 2.24
CA MET A 31 11.32 -7.38 2.52
C MET A 31 10.25 -6.94 1.52
N LEU A 32 10.15 -5.64 1.20
CA LEU A 32 9.19 -5.12 0.23
C LEU A 32 9.41 -5.69 -1.17
N HIS A 33 10.66 -5.86 -1.60
CA HIS A 33 10.98 -6.52 -2.87
C HIS A 33 10.47 -7.97 -2.93
N ARG A 34 10.41 -8.67 -1.80
CA ARG A 34 9.88 -10.05 -1.72
C ARG A 34 8.36 -10.09 -1.63
N LEU A 35 7.74 -9.08 -1.00
CA LEU A 35 6.28 -8.98 -0.82
C LEU A 35 5.58 -8.50 -2.10
N ASN A 36 6.15 -7.55 -2.82
CA ASN A 36 5.52 -6.91 -3.97
C ASN A 36 5.04 -7.87 -5.08
N PRO A 37 5.78 -8.93 -5.46
CA PRO A 37 5.25 -9.87 -6.45
C PRO A 37 3.95 -10.55 -6.04
N VAL A 38 3.76 -10.79 -4.73
CA VAL A 38 2.55 -11.41 -4.19
C VAL A 38 1.42 -10.38 -4.15
N ARG A 39 1.68 -9.16 -3.70
CA ARG A 39 0.75 -8.02 -3.70
C ARG A 39 0.25 -7.69 -5.11
N LEU A 40 1.17 -7.57 -6.07
CA LEU A 40 0.83 -7.32 -7.47
C LEU A 40 -0.02 -8.41 -8.09
N ARG A 41 0.23 -9.68 -7.74
CA ARG A 41 -0.62 -10.79 -8.17
C ARG A 41 -2.04 -10.65 -7.63
N HIS A 42 -2.19 -10.28 -6.35
CA HIS A 42 -3.50 -10.04 -5.76
C HIS A 42 -4.22 -8.87 -6.44
N ILE A 43 -3.53 -7.73 -6.59
CA ILE A 43 -4.08 -6.55 -7.29
C ILE A 43 -4.53 -6.93 -8.70
N ARG A 44 -3.71 -7.69 -9.46
CA ARG A 44 -4.06 -8.16 -10.79
C ARG A 44 -5.31 -9.05 -10.77
N GLN A 45 -5.37 -10.02 -9.85
CA GLN A 45 -6.53 -10.91 -9.73
C GLN A 45 -7.80 -10.16 -9.35
N ALA A 46 -7.70 -9.19 -8.42
CA ALA A 46 -8.81 -8.35 -8.02
C ALA A 46 -9.29 -7.47 -9.19
N ALA A 47 -8.37 -6.87 -9.95
CA ALA A 47 -8.67 -6.09 -11.14
C ALA A 47 -9.32 -6.92 -12.25
N ASP A 48 -8.79 -8.12 -12.51
CA ASP A 48 -9.34 -9.05 -13.51
C ASP A 48 -10.77 -9.45 -13.14
N ALA A 49 -11.02 -9.77 -11.86
CA ALA A 49 -12.34 -10.15 -11.39
C ALA A 49 -13.33 -8.97 -11.41
N HIS A 50 -12.88 -7.76 -11.10
CA HIS A 50 -13.72 -6.57 -10.99
C HIS A 50 -14.08 -6.00 -12.38
N TRP A 51 -13.11 -5.92 -13.29
CA TRP A 51 -13.29 -5.29 -14.60
C TRP A 51 -13.37 -6.28 -15.78
N GLY A 52 -13.29 -7.59 -15.53
CA GLY A 52 -13.36 -8.59 -16.58
C GLY A 52 -12.19 -8.52 -17.55
N CYS A 53 -10.96 -8.29 -17.04
CA CYS A 53 -9.78 -8.20 -17.90
C CYS A 53 -9.44 -9.56 -18.51
N GLU A 54 -8.90 -9.55 -19.74
CA GLU A 54 -8.47 -10.76 -20.42
C GLU A 54 -7.27 -11.41 -19.66
N PRO A 55 -7.30 -12.71 -19.39
CA PRO A 55 -6.29 -13.39 -18.55
C PRO A 55 -4.84 -13.23 -19.05
N ASN A 56 -4.65 -13.11 -20.38
CA ASN A 56 -3.35 -13.00 -21.02
C ASN A 56 -2.97 -11.56 -21.41
N ASP A 57 -3.73 -10.55 -20.98
CA ASP A 57 -3.38 -9.17 -21.22
C ASP A 57 -2.19 -8.77 -20.33
N TYR A 58 -1.11 -8.32 -20.96
CA TYR A 58 0.07 -7.82 -20.26
C TYR A 58 -0.12 -6.39 -19.71
N GLN A 59 -1.17 -5.69 -20.14
CA GLN A 59 -1.53 -4.35 -19.69
C GLN A 59 -3.00 -4.24 -19.28
N PRO A 60 -3.43 -5.02 -18.28
CA PRO A 60 -4.83 -5.11 -17.85
C PRO A 60 -5.38 -3.81 -17.30
N LEU A 61 -4.50 -2.88 -16.89
CA LEU A 61 -4.87 -1.57 -16.37
C LEU A 61 -4.80 -0.46 -17.43
N ARG A 62 -4.65 -0.80 -18.72
CA ARG A 62 -4.62 0.18 -19.81
C ARG A 62 -5.90 1.02 -19.84
N GLY A 63 -5.73 2.33 -19.87
CA GLY A 63 -6.83 3.29 -19.87
C GLY A 63 -7.40 3.61 -18.50
N ARG A 64 -6.88 2.99 -17.44
CA ARG A 64 -7.27 3.23 -16.06
C ARG A 64 -6.27 4.10 -15.32
N SER A 65 -6.77 4.89 -14.39
CA SER A 65 -5.97 5.66 -13.44
C SER A 65 -5.72 4.85 -12.17
N ALA A 66 -4.50 4.94 -11.63
CA ALA A 66 -4.16 4.31 -10.36
C ALA A 66 -3.50 5.31 -9.40
N LEU A 67 -3.85 5.22 -8.13
CA LEU A 67 -3.25 5.96 -7.03
C LEU A 67 -2.54 4.99 -6.10
N ASP A 68 -1.26 5.27 -5.80
CA ASP A 68 -0.46 4.57 -4.79
C ASP A 68 -0.22 5.51 -3.61
N VAL A 69 -0.88 5.26 -2.48
CA VAL A 69 -0.83 6.09 -1.27
C VAL A 69 0.19 5.52 -0.29
N GLY A 70 1.16 6.34 0.10
CA GLY A 70 2.37 5.88 0.79
C GLY A 70 3.29 5.15 -0.20
N CYS A 71 3.49 5.74 -1.38
CA CYS A 71 4.18 5.07 -2.48
C CYS A 71 5.67 4.82 -2.22
N GLY A 72 6.25 5.40 -1.17
CA GLY A 72 7.67 5.32 -0.89
C GLY A 72 8.50 5.73 -2.10
N ALA A 73 9.50 4.94 -2.44
CA ALA A 73 10.31 5.17 -3.64
C ALA A 73 9.73 4.53 -4.93
N GLY A 74 8.42 4.21 -4.97
CA GLY A 74 7.73 3.79 -6.18
C GLY A 74 7.76 2.28 -6.47
N LEU A 75 8.09 1.45 -5.49
CA LEU A 75 8.19 -0.01 -5.67
C LEU A 75 6.89 -0.68 -6.11
N LEU A 76 5.72 -0.10 -5.79
CA LEU A 76 4.42 -0.55 -6.29
C LEU A 76 3.95 0.29 -7.48
N ALA A 77 4.14 1.61 -7.45
CA ALA A 77 3.69 2.52 -8.48
C ALA A 77 4.26 2.18 -9.88
N GLU A 78 5.55 1.86 -9.97
CA GLU A 78 6.17 1.50 -11.26
C GLU A 78 5.62 0.21 -11.87
N PRO A 79 5.48 -0.90 -11.15
CA PRO A 79 4.79 -2.08 -11.67
C PRO A 79 3.35 -1.82 -12.13
N LEU A 80 2.58 -0.97 -11.42
CA LEU A 80 1.24 -0.57 -11.87
C LEU A 80 1.28 0.19 -13.20
N ALA A 81 2.27 1.08 -13.39
CA ALA A 81 2.49 1.75 -14.66
C ALA A 81 2.85 0.76 -15.79
N ARG A 82 3.68 -0.25 -15.51
CA ARG A 82 4.01 -1.32 -16.47
C ARG A 82 2.79 -2.18 -16.83
N LEU A 83 1.82 -2.33 -15.91
CA LEU A 83 0.53 -2.97 -16.19
C LEU A 83 -0.43 -2.06 -16.98
N GLY A 84 0.00 -0.88 -17.37
CA GLY A 84 -0.72 0.03 -18.29
C GLY A 84 -1.51 1.14 -17.59
N ALA A 85 -1.48 1.24 -16.26
CA ALA A 85 -2.19 2.31 -15.54
C ALA A 85 -1.50 3.68 -15.75
N LYS A 86 -2.31 4.76 -15.74
CA LYS A 86 -1.83 6.12 -15.49
C LYS A 86 -1.71 6.31 -14.00
N VAL A 87 -0.47 6.27 -13.49
CA VAL A 87 -0.20 6.20 -12.06
C VAL A 87 0.11 7.57 -11.46
N THR A 88 -0.49 7.84 -10.31
CA THR A 88 -0.07 8.89 -9.36
C THR A 88 0.38 8.21 -8.07
N GLY A 89 1.56 8.57 -7.57
CA GLY A 89 2.07 8.16 -6.27
C GLY A 89 2.08 9.36 -5.32
N VAL A 90 1.64 9.18 -4.08
CA VAL A 90 1.75 10.20 -3.04
C VAL A 90 2.45 9.62 -1.81
N ASP A 91 3.40 10.35 -1.25
CA ASP A 91 4.13 9.97 -0.03
C ASP A 91 4.42 11.19 0.82
N ALA A 92 4.37 11.03 2.13
CA ALA A 92 4.61 12.10 3.09
C ALA A 92 6.06 12.60 3.09
N ALA A 93 7.03 11.71 2.78
CA ALA A 93 8.44 12.02 2.77
C ALA A 93 8.90 12.52 1.38
N PRO A 94 9.32 13.79 1.25
CA PRO A 94 9.80 14.34 -0.02
C PRO A 94 11.02 13.58 -0.57
N GLU A 95 11.85 13.01 0.29
CA GLU A 95 13.03 12.21 -0.07
C GLU A 95 12.63 10.94 -0.83
N ASN A 96 11.57 10.26 -0.36
CA ASN A 96 11.00 9.09 -1.02
C ASN A 96 10.49 9.45 -2.41
N VAL A 97 9.72 10.53 -2.51
CA VAL A 97 9.17 11.06 -3.77
C VAL A 97 10.29 11.41 -4.76
N GLY A 98 11.36 12.04 -4.27
CA GLY A 98 12.55 12.35 -5.08
C GLY A 98 13.21 11.08 -5.64
N ALA A 99 13.38 10.06 -4.80
CA ALA A 99 13.95 8.78 -5.21
C ALA A 99 13.04 8.05 -6.22
N ALA A 100 11.72 8.05 -5.98
CA ALA A 100 10.72 7.47 -6.89
C ALA A 100 10.75 8.13 -8.26
N ALA A 101 10.72 9.45 -8.31
CA ALA A 101 10.73 10.22 -9.57
C ALA A 101 12.01 9.97 -10.37
N ALA A 102 13.18 9.97 -9.69
CA ALA A 102 14.46 9.69 -10.35
C ALA A 102 14.52 8.28 -10.94
N HIS A 103 14.04 7.27 -10.19
CA HIS A 103 14.06 5.88 -10.66
C HIS A 103 13.08 5.67 -11.82
N ALA A 104 11.85 6.18 -11.72
CA ALA A 104 10.87 6.09 -12.81
C ALA A 104 11.36 6.77 -14.09
N GLN A 105 11.98 7.95 -13.98
CA GLN A 105 12.59 8.65 -15.11
C GLN A 105 13.70 7.80 -15.76
N ALA A 106 14.59 7.22 -14.97
CA ALA A 106 15.64 6.34 -15.46
C ALA A 106 15.09 5.06 -16.13
N ALA A 107 13.93 4.57 -15.64
CA ALA A 107 13.22 3.42 -16.20
C ALA A 107 12.33 3.76 -17.41
N GLY A 108 12.23 5.04 -17.81
CA GLY A 108 11.38 5.49 -18.92
C GLY A 108 9.88 5.37 -18.64
N LEU A 109 9.48 5.46 -17.37
CA LEU A 109 8.09 5.37 -16.93
C LEU A 109 7.52 6.77 -16.66
N ASP A 110 6.28 6.98 -17.10
CA ASP A 110 5.51 8.20 -16.82
C ASP A 110 4.64 7.96 -15.57
N VAL A 111 5.14 8.39 -14.42
CA VAL A 111 4.46 8.33 -13.12
C VAL A 111 4.48 9.71 -12.48
N ARG A 112 3.32 10.21 -12.08
CA ARG A 112 3.19 11.47 -11.34
C ARG A 112 3.43 11.21 -9.87
N TYR A 113 4.50 11.76 -9.29
CA TYR A 113 4.78 11.67 -7.86
C TYR A 113 4.56 12.99 -7.15
N LEU A 114 3.95 12.94 -5.94
CA LEU A 114 3.60 14.10 -5.14
C LEU A 114 4.07 13.90 -3.69
N ALA A 115 4.72 14.91 -3.12
CA ALA A 115 5.12 14.92 -1.71
C ALA A 115 4.03 15.58 -0.86
N GLY A 116 3.40 14.84 0.05
CA GLY A 116 2.36 15.34 0.95
C GLY A 116 1.27 14.32 1.24
N GLU A 117 0.07 14.80 1.54
CA GLU A 117 -1.10 14.02 1.93
C GLU A 117 -2.14 13.94 0.80
N LEU A 118 -3.18 13.12 1.03
CA LEU A 118 -4.30 12.93 0.08
C LEU A 118 -5.07 14.22 -0.26
N ASP A 119 -4.99 15.26 0.57
CA ASP A 119 -5.60 16.56 0.29
C ASP A 119 -5.06 17.25 -0.98
N LEU A 120 -3.82 16.92 -1.40
CA LEU A 120 -3.25 17.38 -2.68
C LEU A 120 -4.04 16.88 -3.89
N LEU A 121 -4.82 15.81 -3.72
CA LEU A 121 -5.62 15.16 -4.76
C LEU A 121 -7.11 15.48 -4.62
N ALA A 122 -7.47 16.51 -3.86
CA ALA A 122 -8.87 16.88 -3.61
C ALA A 122 -9.64 17.06 -4.93
N GLY A 123 -10.69 16.25 -5.11
CA GLY A 123 -11.52 16.25 -6.32
C GLY A 123 -11.04 15.32 -7.44
N GLU A 124 -9.82 14.77 -7.36
CA GLU A 124 -9.37 13.71 -8.28
C GLU A 124 -9.98 12.36 -7.87
N ARG A 125 -10.22 11.50 -8.87
CA ARG A 125 -10.76 10.15 -8.67
C ARG A 125 -9.92 9.17 -9.47
N PHE A 126 -9.71 7.98 -8.89
CA PHE A 126 -8.88 6.95 -9.48
C PHE A 126 -9.65 5.63 -9.57
N ASP A 127 -9.47 4.90 -10.67
CA ASP A 127 -10.07 3.59 -10.86
C ASP A 127 -9.50 2.57 -9.88
N LEU A 128 -8.19 2.61 -9.65
CA LEU A 128 -7.51 1.76 -8.66
C LEU A 128 -6.87 2.65 -7.58
N VAL A 129 -7.16 2.39 -6.32
CA VAL A 129 -6.47 2.99 -5.18
C VAL A 129 -5.75 1.90 -4.40
N CYS A 130 -4.44 2.02 -4.23
CA CYS A 130 -3.62 1.12 -3.44
C CYS A 130 -3.01 1.85 -2.25
N SER A 131 -2.92 1.16 -1.10
CA SER A 131 -2.17 1.63 0.07
C SER A 131 -1.63 0.43 0.83
N MET A 132 -0.30 0.24 0.81
CA MET A 132 0.35 -0.94 1.35
C MET A 132 1.22 -0.60 2.55
N GLU A 133 0.90 -1.13 3.73
CA GLU A 133 1.62 -0.90 4.99
C GLU A 133 1.71 0.60 5.35
N VAL A 134 0.58 1.29 5.36
CA VAL A 134 0.52 2.73 5.64
C VAL A 134 -0.41 3.06 6.78
N ILE A 135 -1.59 2.42 6.85
CA ILE A 135 -2.64 2.80 7.80
C ILE A 135 -2.21 2.66 9.26
N GLU A 136 -1.30 1.76 9.58
CA GLU A 136 -0.71 1.59 10.91
C GLU A 136 0.23 2.73 11.32
N HIS A 137 0.68 3.54 10.36
CA HIS A 137 1.59 4.67 10.57
C HIS A 137 0.90 6.03 10.60
N VAL A 138 -0.43 6.07 10.37
CA VAL A 138 -1.16 7.34 10.38
C VAL A 138 -1.69 7.71 11.77
N ALA A 139 -1.79 9.01 12.03
CA ALA A 139 -2.31 9.53 13.30
C ALA A 139 -3.85 9.44 13.38
N ASP A 140 -4.56 9.52 12.24
CA ASP A 140 -6.02 9.40 12.13
C ASP A 140 -6.42 8.35 11.08
N PRO A 141 -6.50 7.06 11.46
CA PRO A 141 -6.91 5.98 10.53
C PRO A 141 -8.30 6.21 9.91
N ALA A 142 -9.25 6.79 10.66
CA ALA A 142 -10.59 7.04 10.14
C ALA A 142 -10.57 8.17 9.09
N GLY A 143 -9.80 9.23 9.32
CA GLY A 143 -9.57 10.30 8.35
C GLY A 143 -8.87 9.80 7.10
N PHE A 144 -7.87 8.95 7.28
CA PHE A 144 -7.12 8.33 6.19
C PHE A 144 -8.03 7.48 5.29
N VAL A 145 -8.83 6.58 5.87
CA VAL A 145 -9.78 5.74 5.12
C VAL A 145 -10.82 6.59 4.37
N ARG A 146 -11.33 7.67 4.99
CA ARG A 146 -12.21 8.62 4.27
C ARG A 146 -11.49 9.24 3.07
N GLY A 147 -10.23 9.64 3.22
CA GLY A 147 -9.43 10.18 2.11
C GLY A 147 -9.24 9.18 0.97
N LEU A 148 -9.00 7.90 1.28
CA LEU A 148 -8.95 6.82 0.29
C LEU A 148 -10.29 6.64 -0.43
N ALA A 149 -11.39 6.62 0.32
CA ALA A 149 -12.74 6.54 -0.24
C ALA A 149 -13.06 7.75 -1.13
N ASP A 150 -12.65 8.94 -0.69
CA ASP A 150 -12.82 10.16 -1.47
C ASP A 150 -12.04 10.15 -2.78
N ALA A 151 -10.87 9.54 -2.83
CA ALA A 151 -10.06 9.39 -4.03
C ALA A 151 -10.53 8.25 -4.95
N LEU A 152 -11.42 7.35 -4.49
CA LEU A 152 -11.89 6.22 -5.29
C LEU A 152 -12.98 6.66 -6.28
N ALA A 153 -12.89 6.23 -7.54
CA ALA A 153 -13.92 6.41 -8.56
C ALA A 153 -15.20 5.60 -8.22
N GLU A 154 -16.30 5.86 -8.90
CA GLU A 154 -17.59 5.18 -8.66
C GLU A 154 -17.47 3.67 -8.87
N ASP A 155 -16.89 3.23 -10.00
CA ASP A 155 -16.57 1.83 -10.28
C ASP A 155 -15.11 1.51 -9.95
N GLY A 156 -14.61 2.11 -8.85
CA GLY A 156 -13.22 1.97 -8.45
C GLY A 156 -12.98 0.78 -7.54
N LEU A 157 -11.72 0.30 -7.53
CA LEU A 157 -11.23 -0.78 -6.70
C LEU A 157 -10.20 -0.25 -5.71
N LEU A 158 -10.42 -0.47 -4.42
CA LEU A 158 -9.45 -0.22 -3.35
C LEU A 158 -8.76 -1.53 -2.97
N VAL A 159 -7.43 -1.52 -2.90
CA VAL A 159 -6.62 -2.60 -2.32
C VAL A 159 -5.70 -2.03 -1.26
N LEU A 160 -5.81 -2.55 -0.04
CA LEU A 160 -5.07 -2.08 1.11
C LEU A 160 -4.42 -3.26 1.84
N SER A 161 -3.21 -3.09 2.38
CA SER A 161 -2.61 -4.07 3.29
C SER A 161 -2.15 -3.42 4.58
N THR A 162 -2.15 -4.23 5.65
CA THR A 162 -1.64 -3.82 6.97
C THR A 162 -1.38 -5.05 7.84
N PRO A 163 -0.44 -4.99 8.80
CA PRO A 163 -0.25 -6.05 9.78
C PRO A 163 -1.48 -6.25 10.65
N ASN A 164 -1.80 -7.51 10.96
CA ASN A 164 -2.88 -7.83 11.89
C ASN A 164 -2.41 -7.71 13.34
N ARG A 165 -3.27 -7.18 14.21
CA ARG A 165 -2.99 -7.07 15.66
C ARG A 165 -3.15 -8.42 16.37
N THR A 166 -2.20 -9.33 16.17
CA THR A 166 -2.14 -10.65 16.80
C THR A 166 -0.88 -10.81 17.66
N ALA A 167 -0.88 -11.78 18.58
CA ALA A 167 0.33 -12.12 19.32
C ALA A 167 1.45 -12.62 18.41
N LEU A 168 1.11 -13.32 17.32
CA LEU A 168 2.09 -13.83 16.37
C LEU A 168 2.74 -12.71 15.56
N SER A 169 1.97 -11.74 15.06
CA SER A 169 2.51 -10.58 14.35
C SER A 169 3.41 -9.73 15.24
N ARG A 170 3.05 -9.56 16.54
CA ARG A 170 3.91 -8.87 17.51
C ARG A 170 5.28 -9.53 17.61
N VAL A 171 5.33 -10.85 17.75
CA VAL A 171 6.60 -11.58 17.84
C VAL A 171 7.35 -11.55 16.50
N ALA A 172 6.66 -11.82 15.40
CA ALA A 172 7.29 -11.94 14.08
C ALA A 172 7.81 -10.60 13.55
N MET A 173 7.01 -9.53 13.61
CA MET A 173 7.33 -8.25 13.01
C MET A 173 8.14 -7.34 13.93
N VAL A 174 7.72 -7.20 15.20
CA VAL A 174 8.39 -6.30 16.14
C VAL A 174 9.64 -6.96 16.75
N SER A 175 9.57 -8.23 17.15
CA SER A 175 10.68 -8.85 17.88
C SER A 175 11.69 -9.55 16.98
N VAL A 176 11.23 -10.23 15.94
CA VAL A 176 12.09 -11.03 15.05
C VAL A 176 12.59 -10.20 13.88
N ALA A 177 11.69 -9.59 13.09
CA ALA A 177 12.08 -8.87 11.88
C ALA A 177 12.97 -7.65 12.20
N GLU A 178 12.60 -6.86 13.22
CA GLU A 178 13.42 -5.74 13.67
C GLU A 178 14.68 -6.20 14.42
N GLY A 179 14.57 -7.27 15.25
CA GLY A 179 15.68 -7.81 16.03
C GLY A 179 16.81 -8.38 15.17
N PHE A 180 16.49 -9.00 14.02
CA PHE A 180 17.45 -9.53 13.07
C PHE A 180 17.81 -8.55 11.93
N GLY A 181 17.34 -7.29 11.99
CA GLY A 181 17.65 -6.28 10.99
C GLY A 181 17.04 -6.53 9.61
N MET A 182 15.99 -7.36 9.52
CA MET A 182 15.22 -7.58 8.30
C MET A 182 14.31 -6.39 7.98
N ILE A 183 13.95 -5.63 9.01
CA ILE A 183 13.18 -4.38 8.97
C ILE A 183 13.91 -3.41 9.92
N PRO A 184 14.00 -2.11 9.62
CA PRO A 184 14.58 -1.12 10.52
C PRO A 184 13.91 -1.14 11.90
N ARG A 185 14.71 -0.96 12.97
CA ARG A 185 14.18 -0.92 14.33
C ARG A 185 13.25 0.27 14.54
N GLY A 186 12.13 0.06 15.25
CA GLY A 186 11.16 1.09 15.52
C GLY A 186 10.21 1.38 14.35
N THR A 187 10.19 0.52 13.32
CA THR A 187 9.26 0.66 12.19
C THR A 187 7.83 0.33 12.59
N HIS A 188 7.62 -0.58 13.55
CA HIS A 188 6.28 -1.05 13.92
C HIS A 188 5.94 -0.80 15.38
N ASP A 189 4.81 -0.13 15.61
CA ASP A 189 4.13 -0.04 16.89
C ASP A 189 2.92 -0.99 16.87
N TRP A 190 2.99 -2.12 17.58
CA TRP A 190 1.95 -3.14 17.57
C TRP A 190 0.58 -2.62 18.03
N ASP A 191 0.55 -1.61 18.90
CA ASP A 191 -0.71 -1.02 19.40
C ASP A 191 -1.46 -0.24 18.29
N LYS A 192 -0.76 0.14 17.23
CA LYS A 192 -1.33 0.80 16.04
C LYS A 192 -1.84 -0.19 14.98
N PHE A 193 -1.54 -1.49 15.11
CA PHE A 193 -2.02 -2.50 14.15
C PHE A 193 -3.54 -2.63 14.23
N LEU A 194 -4.18 -2.90 13.09
CA LEU A 194 -5.62 -3.05 13.00
C LEU A 194 -6.00 -4.51 12.78
N THR A 195 -7.07 -4.97 13.43
CA THR A 195 -7.66 -6.26 13.07
C THR A 195 -8.49 -6.14 11.80
N PRO A 196 -8.74 -7.25 11.06
CA PRO A 196 -9.62 -7.24 9.88
C PRO A 196 -11.00 -6.67 10.16
N GLU A 197 -11.55 -6.93 11.36
CA GLU A 197 -12.87 -6.43 11.77
C GLU A 197 -12.85 -4.91 11.99
N GLU A 198 -11.81 -4.38 12.63
CA GLU A 198 -11.64 -2.93 12.84
C GLU A 198 -11.49 -2.20 11.52
N LEU A 199 -10.63 -2.71 10.61
CA LEU A 199 -10.45 -2.11 9.29
C LEU A 199 -11.73 -2.19 8.45
N THR A 200 -12.45 -3.33 8.47
CA THR A 200 -13.73 -3.49 7.79
C THR A 200 -14.76 -2.49 8.31
N ALA A 201 -14.80 -2.24 9.60
CA ALA A 201 -15.70 -1.25 10.20
C ALA A 201 -15.35 0.17 9.73
N LEU A 202 -14.06 0.55 9.70
CA LEU A 202 -13.62 1.85 9.20
C LEU A 202 -13.97 2.04 7.72
N LEU A 203 -13.75 1.03 6.88
CA LEU A 203 -14.13 1.04 5.46
C LEU A 203 -15.64 1.21 5.29
N GLY A 204 -16.45 0.48 6.06
CA GLY A 204 -17.91 0.59 6.05
C GLY A 204 -18.40 1.99 6.44
N LEU A 205 -17.80 2.62 7.46
CA LEU A 205 -18.11 4.00 7.87
C LEU A 205 -17.75 5.03 6.78
N ALA A 206 -16.81 4.71 5.90
CA ALA A 206 -16.44 5.55 4.75
C ALA A 206 -17.28 5.24 3.48
N GLY A 207 -18.31 4.39 3.57
CA GLY A 207 -19.15 4.01 2.43
C GLY A 207 -18.52 2.99 1.49
N LEU A 208 -17.55 2.22 1.97
CA LEU A 208 -16.91 1.17 1.21
C LEU A 208 -17.37 -0.22 1.70
N ARG A 209 -17.53 -1.13 0.75
CA ARG A 209 -17.91 -2.53 1.01
C ARG A 209 -16.71 -3.43 0.70
N VAL A 210 -16.24 -4.16 1.70
CA VAL A 210 -15.18 -5.17 1.54
C VAL A 210 -15.71 -6.34 0.69
N THR A 211 -14.94 -6.74 -0.30
CA THR A 211 -15.26 -7.83 -1.24
C THR A 211 -14.38 -9.05 -1.03
N ASP A 212 -13.14 -8.87 -0.55
CA ASP A 212 -12.20 -9.98 -0.26
C ASP A 212 -11.23 -9.58 0.86
N ILE A 213 -10.82 -10.56 1.67
CA ILE A 213 -9.74 -10.44 2.65
C ILE A 213 -8.84 -11.66 2.50
N ARG A 214 -7.52 -11.42 2.33
CA ARG A 214 -6.52 -12.47 2.19
C ARG A 214 -5.36 -12.25 3.13
N GLY A 215 -5.01 -13.30 3.86
CA GLY A 215 -3.81 -13.30 4.68
C GLY A 215 -2.54 -13.40 3.85
N LEU A 216 -1.52 -12.69 4.28
CA LEU A 216 -0.18 -12.75 3.73
C LEU A 216 0.72 -13.44 4.76
N SER A 217 1.15 -14.66 4.45
CA SER A 217 1.96 -15.48 5.34
C SER A 217 3.24 -15.95 4.67
N PHE A 218 4.19 -16.46 5.45
CA PHE A 218 5.47 -16.96 4.95
C PHE A 218 5.53 -18.49 5.02
N SER A 219 5.80 -19.12 3.89
CA SER A 219 6.05 -20.55 3.78
C SER A 219 7.54 -20.80 3.49
N PRO A 220 8.26 -21.61 4.28
CA PRO A 220 9.67 -21.92 4.00
C PRO A 220 9.92 -22.50 2.62
N ALA A 221 8.95 -23.24 2.06
CA ALA A 221 9.07 -23.87 0.75
C ALA A 221 8.68 -22.96 -0.43
N ARG A 222 7.79 -21.97 -0.20
CA ARG A 222 7.17 -21.17 -1.27
C ARG A 222 7.43 -19.65 -1.13
N GLY A 223 8.07 -19.22 -0.05
CA GLY A 223 8.21 -17.80 0.29
C GLY A 223 6.89 -17.18 0.77
N PHE A 224 6.66 -15.91 0.46
CA PHE A 224 5.39 -15.25 0.78
C PHE A 224 4.25 -15.80 -0.08
N VAL A 225 3.12 -16.07 0.56
CA VAL A 225 1.92 -16.64 -0.06
C VAL A 225 0.67 -15.95 0.47
N LEU A 226 -0.34 -15.85 -0.38
CA LEU A 226 -1.69 -15.45 0.01
C LEU A 226 -2.52 -16.66 0.34
N GLY A 227 -3.37 -16.54 1.33
CA GLY A 227 -4.26 -17.60 1.81
C GLY A 227 -5.29 -17.07 2.80
N ASP A 228 -5.85 -17.98 3.59
CA ASP A 228 -6.87 -17.65 4.58
C ASP A 228 -6.29 -17.42 5.99
N ASP A 229 -4.96 -17.59 6.13
CA ASP A 229 -4.27 -17.34 7.41
C ASP A 229 -3.98 -15.84 7.57
N LEU A 230 -4.78 -15.17 8.40
CA LEU A 230 -4.69 -13.73 8.69
C LEU A 230 -3.75 -13.42 9.87
N SER A 231 -2.97 -14.38 10.36
CA SER A 231 -2.25 -14.26 11.62
C SER A 231 -1.09 -13.26 11.63
N LEU A 232 -0.53 -12.88 10.48
CA LEU A 232 0.59 -11.95 10.36
C LEU A 232 0.17 -10.62 9.74
N ASP A 233 -0.19 -10.65 8.49
CA ASP A 233 -0.50 -9.52 7.64
C ASP A 233 -1.67 -9.90 6.74
N TYR A 234 -2.41 -8.92 6.24
CA TYR A 234 -3.55 -9.18 5.37
C TYR A 234 -3.78 -8.07 4.35
N LEU A 235 -4.36 -8.47 3.21
CA LEU A 235 -4.85 -7.57 2.18
C LEU A 235 -6.37 -7.52 2.22
N VAL A 236 -6.90 -6.33 2.03
CA VAL A 236 -8.34 -6.07 1.89
C VAL A 236 -8.60 -5.50 0.52
N THR A 237 -9.61 -6.04 -0.15
CA THR A 237 -10.15 -5.49 -1.38
C THR A 237 -11.54 -4.92 -1.10
N ALA A 238 -11.81 -3.70 -1.52
CA ALA A 238 -13.08 -3.04 -1.32
C ALA A 238 -13.52 -2.23 -2.54
N VAL A 239 -14.82 -1.98 -2.64
CA VAL A 239 -15.47 -1.16 -3.66
C VAL A 239 -16.43 -0.18 -2.98
N ARG A 240 -16.96 0.79 -3.72
CA ARG A 240 -18.06 1.62 -3.19
C ARG A 240 -19.27 0.76 -2.83
N GLY A 241 -19.91 1.06 -1.68
CA GLY A 241 -21.10 0.38 -1.16
C GLY A 241 -22.39 0.83 -1.83
#